data_3b9fc8c8c3d3a91210a40623a438f40f
#
_entry.id   3b9fc8c8c3d3a91210a40623a438f40f
#
_cell.length_a   1.000
_cell.length_b   1.000
_cell.length_c   1.000
_cell.angle_alpha   90.00
_cell.angle_beta   90.00
_cell.angle_gamma   90.00
#
_symmetry.space_group_name_H-M   'P 1'
#
loop_
_entity.id
_entity.type
_entity.pdbx_description
1 polymer ?
#
loop_
_entity_poly.entity_id
_entity_poly.type
_entity_poly.pdbx_seq_one_letter_code
_entity_poly.pdbx_strand_id
1 'polypeptide(L)'
;FEEAHSLIPEWNSTANPGDQSASNGTAKVILQGRKYGLGSFVVTQRTANISKSILNQCNTIFALRAFDDTGKQFLENYIGSDYANVLPTLEERHCIAVGKAMKLKQPIILKLNDMKNTIFTGIEYETTN
;
A
#
# COMPACT_ATOMS: atom_id res chain seq x y z
N PHE A 1 0.57 -7.79 4.43
CA PHE A 1 -0.70 -8.30 3.85
C PHE A 1 -0.66 -8.05 2.35
N GLU A 2 -0.41 -9.07 1.58
CA GLU A 2 -0.50 -9.09 0.13
C GLU A 2 -1.93 -9.47 -0.30
N GLU A 3 -2.38 -8.97 -1.45
CA GLU A 3 -3.78 -9.13 -1.90
C GLU A 3 -4.80 -8.74 -0.81
N ALA A 4 -4.50 -7.63 -0.14
CA ALA A 4 -5.19 -7.23 1.07
C ALA A 4 -6.71 -7.05 0.91
N HIS A 5 -7.20 -6.86 -0.32
CA HIS A 5 -8.63 -6.77 -0.61
C HIS A 5 -9.40 -8.06 -0.29
N SER A 6 -8.74 -9.22 -0.28
CA SER A 6 -9.37 -10.50 0.13
C SER A 6 -9.38 -10.70 1.63
N LEU A 7 -8.45 -10.09 2.37
CA LEU A 7 -8.31 -10.21 3.82
C LEU A 7 -9.08 -9.14 4.60
N ILE A 8 -9.19 -7.95 4.02
CA ILE A 8 -9.83 -6.77 4.63
C ILE A 8 -10.74 -6.06 3.63
N PRO A 9 -11.75 -6.76 3.08
CA PRO A 9 -12.66 -6.19 2.09
C PRO A 9 -13.48 -5.03 2.67
N GLU A 10 -14.06 -4.21 1.81
CA GLU A 10 -15.07 -3.24 2.23
C GLU A 10 -16.24 -3.99 2.89
N TRP A 11 -16.79 -3.43 3.96
CA TRP A 11 -17.75 -4.09 4.87
C TRP A 11 -18.91 -4.84 4.20
N ASN A 12 -19.37 -4.37 3.05
CA ASN A 12 -20.54 -4.92 2.34
C ASN A 12 -20.25 -6.11 1.42
N SER A 13 -19.01 -6.57 1.34
CA SER A 13 -18.60 -7.59 0.35
C SER A 13 -18.44 -8.99 0.92
N THR A 14 -18.53 -9.19 2.24
CA THR A 14 -18.38 -10.49 2.89
C THR A 14 -19.72 -11.15 3.18
N ALA A 15 -20.01 -12.24 2.47
CA ALA A 15 -21.28 -12.96 2.58
C ALA A 15 -21.35 -13.99 3.73
N ASN A 16 -20.20 -14.47 4.23
CA ASN A 16 -20.14 -15.55 5.22
C ASN A 16 -19.68 -15.04 6.60
N PRO A 17 -20.30 -15.50 7.70
CA PRO A 17 -19.91 -15.12 9.07
C PRO A 17 -18.46 -15.49 9.44
N GLY A 18 -17.94 -16.58 8.90
CA GLY A 18 -16.55 -16.99 9.10
C GLY A 18 -15.56 -16.00 8.49
N ASP A 19 -15.82 -15.55 7.26
CA ASP A 19 -14.99 -14.58 6.55
C ASP A 19 -15.03 -13.21 7.23
N GLN A 20 -16.18 -12.83 7.78
CA GLN A 20 -16.31 -11.62 8.59
C GLN A 20 -15.44 -11.67 9.85
N SER A 21 -15.40 -12.81 10.52
CA SER A 21 -14.57 -12.97 11.72
C SER A 21 -13.09 -12.86 11.42
N ALA A 22 -12.62 -13.49 10.35
CA ALA A 22 -11.22 -13.41 9.90
C ALA A 22 -10.86 -11.99 9.47
N SER A 23 -11.71 -11.34 8.69
CA SER A 23 -11.53 -9.95 8.25
C SER A 23 -11.49 -8.98 9.43
N ASN A 24 -12.37 -9.16 10.42
CA ASN A 24 -12.37 -8.36 11.65
C ASN A 24 -11.09 -8.57 12.47
N GLY A 25 -10.58 -9.80 12.55
CA GLY A 25 -9.31 -10.09 13.20
C GLY A 25 -8.14 -9.38 12.55
N THR A 26 -8.03 -9.48 11.23
CA THR A 26 -7.00 -8.79 10.44
C THR A 26 -7.09 -7.28 10.56
N ALA A 27 -8.30 -6.72 10.44
CA ALA A 27 -8.54 -5.30 10.62
C ALA A 27 -8.10 -4.81 12.00
N LYS A 28 -8.38 -5.56 13.07
CA LYS A 28 -7.93 -5.23 14.43
C LYS A 28 -6.41 -5.17 14.54
N VAL A 29 -5.69 -6.09 13.92
CA VAL A 29 -4.21 -6.06 13.91
C VAL A 29 -3.71 -4.77 13.28
N ILE A 30 -4.27 -4.34 12.16
CA ILE A 30 -3.86 -3.12 11.48
C ILE A 30 -4.24 -1.87 12.29
N LEU A 31 -5.49 -1.80 12.77
CA LEU A 31 -6.01 -0.63 13.47
C LEU A 31 -5.42 -0.46 14.88
N GLN A 32 -5.12 -1.53 15.58
CA GLN A 32 -4.72 -1.52 16.97
C GLN A 32 -3.27 -1.95 17.21
N GLY A 33 -2.63 -2.58 16.24
CA GLY A 33 -1.29 -3.16 16.35
C GLY A 33 -0.24 -2.14 16.77
N ARG A 34 -0.41 -0.86 16.40
CA ARG A 34 0.49 0.22 16.83
C ARG A 34 0.67 0.30 18.34
N LYS A 35 -0.37 -0.01 19.14
CA LYS A 35 -0.29 -0.03 20.61
C LYS A 35 0.68 -1.10 21.13
N TYR A 36 0.92 -2.13 20.30
CA TYR A 36 1.79 -3.25 20.60
C TYR A 36 3.11 -3.21 19.83
N GLY A 37 3.43 -2.07 19.22
CA GLY A 37 4.64 -1.91 18.41
C GLY A 37 4.61 -2.60 17.05
N LEU A 38 3.43 -3.03 16.57
CA LEU A 38 3.29 -3.67 15.27
C LEU A 38 3.15 -2.64 14.17
N GLY A 39 3.94 -2.79 13.10
CA GLY A 39 3.76 -2.13 11.82
C GLY A 39 2.99 -3.02 10.85
N SER A 40 2.23 -2.39 9.95
CA SER A 40 1.49 -3.11 8.91
C SER A 40 1.87 -2.59 7.53
N PHE A 41 2.12 -3.51 6.61
CA PHE A 41 2.34 -3.24 5.21
C PHE A 41 1.20 -3.90 4.41
N VAL A 42 0.43 -3.07 3.70
CA VAL A 42 -0.79 -3.48 2.99
C VAL A 42 -0.53 -3.33 1.50
N VAL A 43 -0.58 -4.43 0.77
CA VAL A 43 -0.37 -4.47 -0.68
C VAL A 43 -1.66 -4.90 -1.36
N THR A 44 -2.09 -4.17 -2.37
CA THR A 44 -3.28 -4.49 -3.14
C THR A 44 -3.23 -3.92 -4.54
N GLN A 45 -3.82 -4.62 -5.49
CA GLN A 45 -4.11 -4.12 -6.82
C GLN A 45 -5.53 -3.54 -6.92
N ARG A 46 -6.41 -3.82 -5.95
CA ARG A 46 -7.84 -3.42 -5.93
C ARG A 46 -8.12 -2.48 -4.77
N THR A 47 -7.65 -1.26 -4.87
CA THR A 47 -7.78 -0.25 -3.80
C THR A 47 -9.23 0.05 -3.44
N ALA A 48 -10.13 0.06 -4.42
CA ALA A 48 -11.56 0.32 -4.20
C ALA A 48 -12.26 -0.76 -3.36
N ASN A 49 -11.70 -1.97 -3.29
CA ASN A 49 -12.29 -3.10 -2.57
C ASN A 49 -11.76 -3.26 -1.14
N ILE A 50 -10.84 -2.41 -0.71
CA ILE A 50 -10.33 -2.41 0.66
C ILE A 50 -11.14 -1.48 1.54
N SER A 51 -11.32 -1.89 2.79
CA SER A 51 -11.96 -1.05 3.81
C SER A 51 -11.28 0.34 3.89
N LYS A 52 -12.08 1.39 3.69
CA LYS A 52 -11.64 2.78 3.80
C LYS A 52 -11.07 3.10 5.18
N SER A 53 -11.59 2.46 6.21
CA SER A 53 -11.09 2.62 7.59
C SER A 53 -9.63 2.18 7.72
N ILE A 54 -9.24 1.10 7.04
CA ILE A 54 -7.86 0.60 7.01
C ILE A 54 -6.96 1.56 6.23
N LEU A 55 -7.41 1.97 5.05
CA LEU A 55 -6.62 2.85 4.19
C LEU A 55 -6.38 4.22 4.84
N ASN A 56 -7.34 4.74 5.58
CA ASN A 56 -7.20 5.98 6.35
C ASN A 56 -6.21 5.86 7.51
N GLN A 57 -5.86 4.64 7.94
CA GLN A 57 -4.81 4.42 8.95
C GLN A 57 -3.41 4.29 8.33
N CYS A 58 -3.31 4.09 7.03
CA CYS A 58 -2.04 4.08 6.33
C CYS A 58 -1.45 5.50 6.34
N ASN A 59 -0.32 5.64 7.00
CA ASN A 59 0.34 6.95 7.13
C ASN A 59 1.36 7.23 6.02
N THR A 60 1.59 6.26 5.14
CA THR A 60 2.44 6.38 3.96
C THR A 60 1.85 5.52 2.84
N ILE A 61 1.78 6.05 1.64
CA ILE A 61 1.23 5.39 0.46
C ILE A 61 2.28 5.42 -0.65
N PHE A 62 2.48 4.27 -1.29
CA PHE A 62 3.22 4.10 -2.52
C PHE A 62 2.25 3.66 -3.60
N ALA A 63 1.91 4.56 -4.51
CA ALA A 63 1.04 4.27 -5.63
C ALA A 63 1.87 3.95 -6.87
N LEU A 64 1.81 2.71 -7.32
CA LEU A 64 2.42 2.27 -8.56
C LEU A 64 1.47 2.53 -9.74
N ARG A 65 1.94 2.22 -10.96
CA ARG A 65 1.13 2.40 -12.16
C ARG A 65 -0.22 1.69 -12.05
N ALA A 66 -1.29 2.42 -12.25
CA ALA A 66 -2.66 1.94 -12.24
C ALA A 66 -3.40 2.44 -13.48
N PHE A 67 -4.20 1.58 -14.10
CA PHE A 67 -4.93 1.87 -15.32
C PHE A 67 -6.44 1.98 -15.10
N ASP A 68 -6.96 1.42 -13.98
CA ASP A 68 -8.38 1.44 -13.70
C ASP A 68 -8.83 2.79 -13.11
N ASP A 69 -9.91 3.32 -13.63
CA ASP A 69 -10.44 4.62 -13.20
C ASP A 69 -10.89 4.60 -11.74
N THR A 70 -11.39 3.47 -11.25
CA THR A 70 -11.86 3.34 -9.87
C THR A 70 -10.70 3.44 -8.87
N GLY A 71 -9.59 2.76 -9.13
CA GLY A 71 -8.37 2.85 -8.33
C GLY A 71 -7.75 4.24 -8.37
N LYS A 72 -7.73 4.85 -9.58
CA LYS A 72 -7.27 6.22 -9.78
C LYS A 72 -8.08 7.21 -8.95
N GLN A 73 -9.41 7.17 -9.06
CA GLN A 73 -10.32 8.04 -8.34
C GLN A 73 -10.20 7.90 -6.82
N PHE A 74 -9.95 6.67 -6.37
CA PHE A 74 -9.69 6.41 -4.97
C PHE A 74 -8.36 7.04 -4.51
N LEU A 75 -7.28 6.84 -5.25
CA LEU A 75 -5.95 7.38 -4.91
C LEU A 75 -5.90 8.91 -4.99
N GLU A 76 -6.72 9.54 -5.83
CA GLU A 76 -6.82 10.98 -5.96
C GLU A 76 -7.04 11.69 -4.61
N ASN A 77 -7.82 11.08 -3.71
CA ASN A 77 -8.07 11.62 -2.37
C ASN A 77 -6.81 11.67 -1.48
N TYR A 78 -5.78 10.90 -1.80
CA TYR A 78 -4.56 10.79 -1.01
C TYR A 78 -3.37 11.49 -1.65
N ILE A 79 -3.25 11.45 -2.98
CA ILE A 79 -2.11 11.98 -3.72
C ILE A 79 -2.45 13.26 -4.49
N GLY A 80 -3.72 13.63 -4.60
CA GLY A 80 -4.20 14.76 -5.38
C GLY A 80 -4.43 14.43 -6.86
N SER A 81 -5.28 15.21 -7.52
CA SER A 81 -5.70 15.00 -8.92
C SER A 81 -4.55 15.03 -9.91
N ASP A 82 -3.62 15.97 -9.74
CA ASP A 82 -2.48 16.11 -10.65
C ASP A 82 -1.62 14.85 -10.68
N TYR A 83 -1.31 14.30 -9.52
CA TYR A 83 -0.56 13.05 -9.40
C TYR A 83 -1.37 11.82 -9.82
N ALA A 84 -2.66 11.78 -9.53
CA ALA A 84 -3.54 10.69 -9.95
C ALA A 84 -3.61 10.57 -11.48
N ASN A 85 -3.59 11.69 -12.20
CA ASN A 85 -3.57 11.73 -13.66
C ASN A 85 -2.27 11.18 -14.26
N VAL A 86 -1.17 11.21 -13.52
CA VAL A 86 0.12 10.67 -13.95
C VAL A 86 0.23 9.16 -13.75
N LEU A 87 -0.57 8.55 -12.84
CA LEU A 87 -0.48 7.13 -12.51
C LEU A 87 -0.45 6.19 -13.72
N PRO A 88 -1.31 6.34 -14.75
CA PRO A 88 -1.29 5.45 -15.92
C PRO A 88 -0.03 5.56 -16.77
N THR A 89 0.66 6.69 -16.70
CA THR A 89 1.85 6.99 -17.51
C THR A 89 3.16 6.68 -16.79
N LEU A 90 3.11 6.26 -15.53
CA LEU A 90 4.31 5.89 -14.79
C LEU A 90 5.08 4.78 -15.52
N GLU A 91 6.37 4.97 -15.65
CA GLU A 91 7.27 3.95 -16.17
C GLU A 91 7.41 2.79 -15.18
N GLU A 92 7.94 1.67 -15.66
CA GLU A 92 8.26 0.54 -14.80
C GLU A 92 9.20 0.97 -13.65
N ARG A 93 8.95 0.43 -12.47
CA ARG A 93 9.68 0.77 -11.23
C ARG A 93 9.57 2.23 -10.79
N HIS A 94 8.60 2.98 -11.28
CA HIS A 94 8.26 4.28 -10.72
C HIS A 94 7.02 4.20 -9.86
N CYS A 95 6.98 4.99 -8.81
CA CYS A 95 5.82 5.13 -7.93
C CYS A 95 5.67 6.58 -7.46
N ILE A 96 4.44 6.95 -7.12
CA ILE A 96 4.15 8.18 -6.40
C ILE A 96 4.12 7.84 -4.92
N ALA A 97 4.93 8.52 -4.14
CA ALA A 97 5.03 8.31 -2.69
C ALA A 97 4.57 9.54 -1.93
N VAL A 98 3.76 9.33 -0.91
CA VAL A 98 3.28 10.40 -0.02
C VAL A 98 3.14 9.87 1.40
N GLY A 99 3.34 10.72 2.39
CA GLY A 99 3.10 10.40 3.79
C GLY A 99 4.31 10.51 4.69
N LYS A 100 4.18 10.00 5.91
CA LYS A 100 5.14 10.24 7.00
C LYS A 100 6.53 9.65 6.80
N ALA A 101 6.66 8.61 5.98
CA ALA A 101 7.98 8.06 5.64
C ALA A 101 8.78 8.99 4.70
N MET A 102 8.11 9.93 4.05
CA MET A 102 8.76 10.90 3.16
C MET A 102 9.18 12.14 3.95
N LYS A 103 10.36 12.69 3.61
CA LYS A 103 10.81 13.96 4.17
C LYS A 103 9.99 15.15 3.68
N LEU A 104 9.44 15.05 2.49
CA LEU A 104 8.58 16.07 1.89
C LEU A 104 7.12 15.82 2.27
N LYS A 105 6.38 16.91 2.48
CA LYS A 105 4.94 16.84 2.77
C LYS A 105 4.08 16.62 1.52
N GLN A 106 4.63 16.90 0.36
CA GLN A 106 3.95 16.75 -0.92
C GLN A 106 4.27 15.38 -1.54
N PRO A 107 3.39 14.83 -2.40
CA PRO A 107 3.68 13.64 -3.16
C PRO A 107 4.93 13.83 -4.02
N ILE A 108 5.71 12.78 -4.17
CA ILE A 108 6.93 12.75 -4.99
C ILE A 108 6.92 11.53 -5.90
N ILE A 109 7.49 11.65 -7.08
CA ILE A 109 7.72 10.50 -7.96
C ILE A 109 9.10 9.93 -7.65
N LEU A 110 9.13 8.65 -7.35
CA LEU A 110 10.34 7.89 -7.01
C LEU A 110 10.58 6.81 -8.06
N LYS A 111 11.85 6.59 -8.38
CA LYS A 111 12.31 5.41 -9.11
C LYS A 111 12.80 4.38 -8.11
N LEU A 112 12.21 3.20 -8.13
CA LEU A 112 12.61 2.08 -7.28
C LEU A 112 13.85 1.40 -7.86
N ASN A 113 14.76 0.99 -6.98
CA ASN A 113 15.96 0.28 -7.38
C ASN A 113 15.63 -1.10 -7.97
N ASP A 114 16.52 -1.60 -8.83
CA ASP A 114 16.43 -2.97 -9.30
C ASP A 114 16.90 -3.92 -8.20
N MET A 115 15.94 -4.65 -7.61
CA MET A 115 16.21 -5.56 -6.49
C MET A 115 17.05 -6.78 -6.87
N LYS A 116 17.08 -7.15 -8.17
CA LYS A 116 17.86 -8.32 -8.61
C LYS A 116 19.33 -8.23 -8.28
N ASN A 117 19.88 -7.01 -8.33
CA ASN A 117 21.30 -6.78 -8.01
C ASN A 117 21.53 -6.40 -6.55
N THR A 118 20.54 -5.86 -5.86
CA THR A 118 20.71 -5.29 -4.52
C THR A 118 20.59 -6.34 -3.41
N ILE A 119 19.73 -7.35 -3.59
CA ILE A 119 19.56 -8.42 -2.59
C ILE A 119 20.79 -9.33 -2.52
N PHE A 120 21.40 -9.62 -3.67
CA PHE A 120 22.56 -10.52 -3.71
C PHE A 120 23.87 -9.85 -3.31
N THR A 121 24.03 -8.56 -3.53
CA THR A 121 25.23 -7.82 -3.09
C THR A 121 25.23 -7.52 -1.58
N GLY A 122 24.08 -7.43 -0.94
CA GLY A 122 23.97 -7.22 0.51
C GLY A 122 24.46 -8.43 1.34
N ILE A 123 24.41 -9.63 0.79
CA ILE A 123 24.85 -10.85 1.46
C ILE A 123 26.38 -11.01 1.38
N GLU A 124 27.02 -10.47 0.36
CA GLU A 124 28.49 -10.54 0.21
C GLU A 124 29.25 -9.65 1.20
N TYR A 125 28.62 -8.61 1.75
CA TYR A 125 29.28 -7.73 2.71
C TYR A 125 29.37 -8.31 4.12
N GLU A 126 28.58 -9.30 4.47
CA GLU A 126 28.61 -9.93 5.79
C GLU A 126 29.55 -11.13 5.88
N THR A 127 30.09 -11.60 4.74
CA THR A 127 30.95 -12.80 4.72
C THR A 127 32.45 -12.51 4.61
N THR A 128 32.86 -11.25 4.61
CA THR A 128 34.26 -10.88 4.39
C THR A 128 34.93 -10.17 5.58
N ASN A 129 34.55 -10.55 6.81
CA ASN A 129 35.40 -10.18 7.98
C ASN A 129 35.32 -11.22 9.07
#